data_907b8db300a62f24f5df74f5e447bfdf
#
_entry.id   907b8db300a62f24f5df74f5e447bfdf
#
_cell.length_a   1.000
_cell.length_b   1.000
_cell.length_c   1.000
_cell.angle_alpha   90.00
_cell.angle_beta   90.00
_cell.angle_gamma   90.00
#
_symmetry.space_group_name_H-M   'P 1'
#
loop_
_entity.id
_entity.type
_entity.pdbx_description
1 polymer ?
#
loop_
_entity_poly.entity_id
_entity_poly.type
_entity_poly.pdbx_seq_one_letter_code
_entity_poly.pdbx_strand_id
1 'polypeptide(L)'
;MGNTDDFVNLVSSHGNPNSQNGAGSRTRGIWLGGQLGTSPNYSNVIQAVEFASQGNAFDFGDINNNLVGNGNLSSQIRALSFGGSDPSGNKPTQIDYVTIASTGKAQDFGEMSTYVNNTANLASSTRGIMAGGTVSPTRTNAIQFVTINTQGNTVDFGDLSVAGSFSSGSTLLHNAIGYSNSTRGIIHGGRDVNQNHMQVIQYITIATTGNSLDFGDVAANASQQMGGSSPTRGVVAAGASPSATNAMEFVNIMSLGNATDFGDCTARDEVLGACSNGHGGL
;
A
#
# COMPACT_ATOMS: atom_id res chain seq x y z
N MET A 1 14.24 -14.34 23.42
CA MET A 1 13.15 -14.20 22.43
C MET A 1 12.07 -13.39 23.15
N GLY A 2 11.91 -12.13 22.79
CA GLY A 2 10.84 -11.31 23.36
C GLY A 2 9.52 -11.72 22.72
N ASN A 3 8.54 -12.02 23.58
CA ASN A 3 7.16 -12.12 23.16
C ASN A 3 6.76 -10.75 22.58
N THR A 4 6.09 -10.72 21.44
CA THR A 4 5.44 -9.49 20.98
C THR A 4 4.25 -9.28 21.91
N ASP A 5 4.36 -8.32 22.83
CA ASP A 5 3.21 -7.86 23.59
C ASP A 5 2.22 -7.20 22.63
N ASP A 6 0.93 -7.41 22.83
CA ASP A 6 -0.11 -6.71 22.09
C ASP A 6 0.07 -5.21 22.26
N PHE A 7 0.41 -4.52 21.17
CA PHE A 7 0.66 -3.08 21.21
C PHE A 7 -0.66 -2.31 21.22
N VAL A 8 -1.59 -2.71 20.36
CA VAL A 8 -2.89 -2.05 20.19
C VAL A 8 -3.96 -3.04 19.73
N ASN A 9 -5.22 -2.72 20.02
CA ASN A 9 -6.39 -3.31 19.39
C ASN A 9 -7.07 -2.25 18.51
N LEU A 10 -7.49 -2.61 17.32
CA LEU A 10 -8.29 -1.75 16.46
C LEU A 10 -9.69 -1.55 17.04
N VAL A 11 -10.27 -0.37 16.83
CA VAL A 11 -11.63 -0.04 17.34
C VAL A 11 -12.70 -0.90 16.69
N SER A 12 -12.47 -1.34 15.46
CA SER A 12 -13.30 -2.31 14.76
C SER A 12 -12.44 -3.36 14.08
N SER A 13 -12.96 -4.59 13.97
CA SER A 13 -12.28 -5.67 13.26
C SER A 13 -12.23 -5.34 11.76
N HIS A 14 -11.17 -4.71 11.32
CA HIS A 14 -10.86 -4.59 9.90
C HIS A 14 -10.15 -5.86 9.46
N GLY A 15 -10.93 -6.84 9.03
CA GLY A 15 -10.39 -7.99 8.31
C GLY A 15 -10.54 -7.71 6.83
N ASN A 16 -9.46 -7.33 6.13
CA ASN A 16 -9.61 -7.20 4.70
C ASN A 16 -8.51 -7.81 3.90
N PRO A 17 -8.93 -8.65 2.98
CA PRO A 17 -8.10 -9.13 1.90
C PRO A 17 -7.66 -8.05 0.87
N ASN A 18 -8.13 -6.84 0.88
CA ASN A 18 -7.92 -5.93 -0.25
C ASN A 18 -7.60 -4.46 0.07
N SER A 19 -7.36 -4.05 1.32
CA SER A 19 -6.84 -2.71 1.58
C SER A 19 -5.33 -2.76 1.82
N GLN A 20 -4.61 -2.18 0.91
CA GLN A 20 -3.16 -2.21 0.93
C GLN A 20 -2.62 -0.90 1.50
N ASN A 21 -1.75 -1.03 2.45
CA ASN A 21 -0.98 -0.01 3.14
C ASN A 21 -1.75 0.82 4.18
N GLY A 22 -1.21 0.85 5.37
CA GLY A 22 -1.43 1.94 6.32
C GLY A 22 -0.73 3.21 5.83
N ALA A 23 -1.15 4.32 6.35
CA ALA A 23 -0.53 5.62 6.18
C ALA A 23 0.03 6.07 7.53
N GLY A 24 0.91 7.05 7.57
CA GLY A 24 1.41 7.51 8.85
C GLY A 24 2.37 8.70 8.78
N SER A 25 2.75 9.14 9.95
CA SER A 25 3.79 10.12 10.19
C SER A 25 4.87 9.52 11.12
N ARG A 26 5.78 10.33 11.61
CA ARG A 26 6.75 9.89 12.63
C ARG A 26 6.11 9.50 13.97
N THR A 27 4.94 10.02 14.26
CA THR A 27 4.29 9.86 15.57
C THR A 27 3.02 9.03 15.53
N ARG A 28 2.39 8.91 14.36
CA ARG A 28 1.03 8.37 14.25
C ARG A 28 0.89 7.43 13.06
N GLY A 29 0.34 6.23 13.29
CA GLY A 29 -0.14 5.31 12.25
C GLY A 29 -1.63 5.49 12.01
N ILE A 30 -2.08 5.43 10.74
CA ILE A 30 -3.46 5.69 10.33
C ILE A 30 -3.90 4.65 9.31
N TRP A 31 -5.12 4.15 9.46
CA TRP A 31 -5.81 3.27 8.50
C TRP A 31 -7.10 3.94 8.05
N LEU A 32 -7.28 4.12 6.75
CA LEU A 32 -8.40 4.85 6.16
C LEU A 32 -9.35 3.88 5.44
N GLY A 33 -10.56 3.70 5.96
CA GLY A 33 -11.56 2.81 5.37
C GLY A 33 -11.16 1.33 5.41
N GLY A 34 -11.69 0.54 4.50
CA GLY A 34 -11.39 -0.88 4.34
C GLY A 34 -12.58 -1.79 4.56
N GLN A 35 -12.32 -3.08 4.72
CA GLN A 35 -13.35 -4.09 4.90
C GLN A 35 -13.55 -4.46 6.37
N LEU A 36 -14.79 -4.57 6.80
CA LEU A 36 -15.14 -5.13 8.11
C LEU A 36 -15.26 -6.65 8.00
N GLY A 37 -14.92 -7.36 9.07
CA GLY A 37 -15.08 -8.82 9.15
C GLY A 37 -16.54 -9.30 9.16
N THR A 38 -17.49 -8.38 9.33
CA THR A 38 -18.93 -8.65 9.38
C THR A 38 -19.70 -7.75 8.43
N SER A 39 -20.83 -8.22 7.91
CA SER A 39 -21.71 -7.41 7.04
C SER A 39 -22.35 -6.23 7.82
N PRO A 40 -22.38 -5.01 7.23
CA PRO A 40 -21.89 -4.61 5.93
C PRO A 40 -20.35 -4.52 5.89
N ASN A 41 -19.74 -5.16 4.89
CA ASN A 41 -18.29 -5.37 4.84
C ASN A 41 -17.47 -4.12 4.43
N TYR A 42 -18.05 -2.96 4.34
CA TYR A 42 -17.42 -1.72 3.90
C TYR A 42 -17.34 -0.71 5.04
N SER A 43 -16.23 -0.03 5.15
CA SER A 43 -16.01 0.97 6.19
C SER A 43 -15.54 2.30 5.59
N ASN A 44 -15.96 3.39 6.20
CA ASN A 44 -15.39 4.73 5.99
C ASN A 44 -14.59 5.21 7.21
N VAL A 45 -14.56 4.43 8.28
CA VAL A 45 -13.90 4.82 9.53
C VAL A 45 -12.39 4.96 9.31
N ILE A 46 -11.83 6.05 9.82
CA ILE A 46 -10.39 6.26 9.93
C ILE A 46 -9.98 5.96 11.36
N GLN A 47 -9.04 5.03 11.52
CA GLN A 47 -8.48 4.68 12.82
C GLN A 47 -7.03 5.13 12.90
N ALA A 48 -6.59 5.53 14.09
CA ALA A 48 -5.22 5.93 14.31
C ALA A 48 -4.67 5.39 15.64
N VAL A 49 -3.34 5.24 15.67
CA VAL A 49 -2.55 4.93 16.87
C VAL A 49 -1.40 5.90 17.01
N GLU A 50 -1.03 6.21 18.24
CA GLU A 50 0.19 6.96 18.53
C GLU A 50 1.36 5.97 18.72
N PHE A 51 2.45 6.13 17.98
CA PHE A 51 3.61 5.23 18.09
C PHE A 51 4.35 5.32 19.41
N ALA A 52 4.28 6.47 20.08
CA ALA A 52 5.02 6.70 21.32
C ALA A 52 4.32 6.11 22.57
N SER A 53 3.09 5.69 22.47
CA SER A 53 2.31 5.18 23.58
C SER A 53 1.64 3.86 23.21
N GLN A 54 1.60 2.92 24.17
CA GLN A 54 0.75 1.74 24.06
C GLN A 54 -0.72 2.14 24.28
N GLY A 55 -1.63 1.46 23.62
CA GLY A 55 -3.07 1.66 23.80
C GLY A 55 -3.85 1.24 22.57
N ASN A 56 -5.16 1.23 22.70
CA ASN A 56 -6.04 0.92 21.58
C ASN A 56 -6.01 2.02 20.54
N ALA A 57 -6.31 1.65 19.28
CA ALA A 57 -6.59 2.63 18.26
C ALA A 57 -7.77 3.51 18.68
N PHE A 58 -7.76 4.74 18.24
CA PHE A 58 -8.85 5.68 18.44
C PHE A 58 -9.51 6.03 17.11
N ASP A 59 -10.77 6.44 17.20
CA ASP A 59 -11.51 7.00 16.08
C ASP A 59 -10.90 8.34 15.69
N PHE A 60 -10.40 8.42 14.46
CA PHE A 60 -9.81 9.64 13.92
C PHE A 60 -10.85 10.48 13.16
N GLY A 61 -11.81 9.84 12.51
CA GLY A 61 -12.85 10.41 11.65
C GLY A 61 -13.24 9.46 10.53
N ASP A 62 -13.77 9.99 9.43
CA ASP A 62 -14.29 9.21 8.30
C ASP A 62 -13.73 9.70 6.96
N ILE A 63 -13.50 8.77 6.03
CA ILE A 63 -13.40 9.08 4.60
C ILE A 63 -14.81 9.32 4.03
N ASN A 64 -14.90 9.92 2.84
CA ASN A 64 -16.19 10.37 2.30
C ASN A 64 -17.09 9.21 1.86
N ASN A 65 -16.51 8.06 1.49
CA ASN A 65 -17.23 6.90 1.00
C ASN A 65 -16.85 5.64 1.79
N ASN A 66 -17.82 4.72 1.95
CA ASN A 66 -17.53 3.36 2.42
C ASN A 66 -16.81 2.60 1.31
N LEU A 67 -15.56 2.23 1.50
CA LEU A 67 -14.73 1.62 0.45
C LEU A 67 -14.09 0.32 0.91
N VAL A 68 -13.88 -0.58 -0.04
CA VAL A 68 -13.06 -1.78 0.09
C VAL A 68 -12.06 -1.85 -1.06
N GLY A 69 -10.84 -2.30 -0.79
CA GLY A 69 -9.78 -2.35 -1.80
C GLY A 69 -9.20 -0.98 -2.18
N ASN A 70 -9.45 0.03 -1.35
CA ASN A 70 -8.84 1.35 -1.50
C ASN A 70 -7.35 1.32 -1.17
N GLY A 71 -6.58 2.12 -1.89
CA GLY A 71 -5.17 2.36 -1.61
C GLY A 71 -5.00 3.51 -0.62
N ASN A 72 -3.96 3.42 0.19
CA ASN A 72 -3.58 4.48 1.11
C ASN A 72 -2.10 4.81 0.97
N LEU A 73 -1.76 6.07 1.09
CA LEU A 73 -0.37 6.56 1.13
C LEU A 73 -0.29 7.85 1.95
N SER A 74 0.90 8.25 2.34
CA SER A 74 1.06 9.50 3.10
C SER A 74 2.41 10.16 2.91
N SER A 75 2.43 11.46 3.17
CA SER A 75 3.61 12.19 3.63
C SER A 75 3.60 12.25 5.16
N GLN A 76 4.52 13.00 5.76
CA GLN A 76 4.50 13.25 7.22
C GLN A 76 3.30 14.09 7.69
N ILE A 77 2.59 14.75 6.78
CA ILE A 77 1.55 15.73 7.11
C ILE A 77 0.16 15.25 6.68
N ARG A 78 0.06 14.64 5.50
CA ARG A 78 -1.22 14.23 4.90
C ARG A 78 -1.24 12.74 4.62
N ALA A 79 -2.35 12.10 4.95
CA ALA A 79 -2.69 10.77 4.49
C ALA A 79 -3.78 10.86 3.42
N LEU A 80 -3.63 10.10 2.35
CA LEU A 80 -4.55 10.03 1.22
C LEU A 80 -5.15 8.64 1.11
N SER A 81 -6.43 8.57 0.75
CA SER A 81 -7.15 7.35 0.40
C SER A 81 -7.77 7.49 -1.00
N PHE A 82 -7.70 6.45 -1.82
CA PHE A 82 -8.16 6.50 -3.21
C PHE A 82 -8.58 5.12 -3.73
N GLY A 83 -9.34 5.12 -4.82
CA GLY A 83 -9.81 3.88 -5.46
C GLY A 83 -10.76 3.07 -4.58
N GLY A 84 -10.76 1.76 -4.78
CA GLY A 84 -11.66 0.87 -4.07
C GLY A 84 -13.04 0.76 -4.74
N SER A 85 -13.95 0.04 -4.09
CA SER A 85 -15.33 -0.11 -4.54
C SER A 85 -16.27 0.21 -3.39
N ASP A 86 -17.41 0.83 -3.67
CA ASP A 86 -18.45 1.08 -2.69
C ASP A 86 -19.42 -0.14 -2.58
N PRO A 87 -20.34 -0.16 -1.60
CA PRO A 87 -21.32 -1.24 -1.45
C PRO A 87 -22.24 -1.46 -2.65
N SER A 88 -22.39 -0.47 -3.51
CA SER A 88 -23.21 -0.56 -4.74
C SER A 88 -22.39 -1.04 -5.94
N GLY A 89 -21.09 -1.32 -5.75
CA GLY A 89 -20.17 -1.71 -6.82
C GLY A 89 -19.67 -0.57 -7.67
N ASN A 90 -19.93 0.70 -7.27
CA ASN A 90 -19.36 1.85 -7.94
C ASN A 90 -17.86 1.93 -7.66
N LYS A 91 -17.14 2.56 -8.57
CA LYS A 91 -15.70 2.67 -8.59
C LYS A 91 -15.31 4.14 -8.62
N PRO A 92 -15.32 4.82 -7.46
CA PRO A 92 -15.04 6.25 -7.40
C PRO A 92 -13.60 6.54 -7.82
N THR A 93 -13.41 7.63 -8.55
CA THR A 93 -12.11 8.19 -8.88
C THR A 93 -11.62 9.19 -7.84
N GLN A 94 -12.49 9.58 -6.91
CA GLN A 94 -12.20 10.54 -5.86
C GLN A 94 -11.00 10.11 -5.02
N ILE A 95 -10.17 11.07 -4.69
CA ILE A 95 -9.07 10.96 -3.73
C ILE A 95 -9.45 11.78 -2.50
N ASP A 96 -9.48 11.14 -1.36
CA ASP A 96 -9.71 11.79 -0.06
C ASP A 96 -8.39 12.01 0.67
N TYR A 97 -8.32 13.06 1.51
CA TYR A 97 -7.17 13.26 2.39
C TYR A 97 -7.55 13.72 3.79
N VAL A 98 -6.68 13.43 4.73
CA VAL A 98 -6.71 13.98 6.09
C VAL A 98 -5.35 14.59 6.45
N THR A 99 -5.37 15.59 7.33
CA THR A 99 -4.16 16.08 7.98
C THR A 99 -3.86 15.21 9.20
N ILE A 100 -2.73 14.52 9.21
CA ILE A 100 -2.41 13.47 10.21
C ILE A 100 -2.37 14.02 11.64
N ALA A 101 -1.99 15.27 11.83
CA ALA A 101 -1.87 15.89 13.15
C ALA A 101 -3.21 16.20 13.82
N SER A 102 -4.30 16.28 13.06
CA SER A 102 -5.63 16.67 13.59
C SER A 102 -6.71 15.69 13.17
N THR A 103 -7.48 15.20 14.14
CA THR A 103 -8.64 14.34 13.89
C THR A 103 -9.72 15.08 13.11
N GLY A 104 -10.48 14.36 12.32
CA GLY A 104 -11.61 14.90 11.57
C GLY A 104 -11.94 14.12 10.31
N LYS A 105 -13.02 14.52 9.67
CA LYS A 105 -13.47 13.95 8.41
C LYS A 105 -12.50 14.30 7.28
N ALA A 106 -12.31 13.35 6.38
CA ALA A 106 -11.52 13.54 5.17
C ALA A 106 -12.12 14.62 4.25
N GLN A 107 -11.24 15.31 3.56
CA GLN A 107 -11.57 16.33 2.58
C GLN A 107 -11.25 15.81 1.18
N ASP A 108 -11.92 16.36 0.19
CA ASP A 108 -11.64 16.10 -1.22
C ASP A 108 -10.24 16.62 -1.59
N PHE A 109 -9.43 15.75 -2.17
CA PHE A 109 -8.10 16.07 -2.67
C PHE A 109 -8.10 16.33 -4.18
N GLY A 110 -8.92 15.60 -4.92
CA GLY A 110 -9.01 15.58 -6.38
C GLY A 110 -9.40 14.19 -6.90
N GLU A 111 -9.12 13.95 -8.18
CA GLU A 111 -9.57 12.74 -8.88
C GLU A 111 -8.39 11.94 -9.47
N MET A 112 -8.53 10.64 -9.49
CA MET A 112 -7.66 9.79 -10.31
C MET A 112 -7.98 9.98 -11.79
N SER A 113 -6.97 10.05 -12.65
CA SER A 113 -7.15 10.09 -14.10
C SER A 113 -7.78 8.81 -14.65
N THR A 114 -7.48 7.70 -14.00
CA THR A 114 -8.09 6.39 -14.26
C THR A 114 -8.35 5.70 -12.93
N TYR A 115 -9.57 5.20 -12.74
CA TYR A 115 -9.91 4.38 -11.60
C TYR A 115 -8.98 3.15 -11.51
N VAL A 116 -8.44 2.91 -10.34
CA VAL A 116 -7.70 1.69 -10.03
C VAL A 116 -7.97 1.26 -8.59
N ASN A 117 -7.90 -0.04 -8.34
CA ASN A 117 -7.85 -0.61 -6.99
C ASN A 117 -6.74 -1.66 -6.89
N ASN A 118 -6.41 -2.09 -5.68
CA ASN A 118 -5.36 -3.09 -5.43
C ASN A 118 -4.00 -2.71 -6.05
N THR A 119 -3.65 -1.44 -5.96
CA THR A 119 -2.40 -0.84 -6.45
C THR A 119 -1.26 -1.05 -5.46
N ALA A 120 -0.03 -1.06 -5.94
CA ALA A 120 1.14 -0.83 -5.10
C ALA A 120 1.25 0.67 -4.79
N ASN A 121 1.27 1.02 -3.50
CA ASN A 121 1.24 2.40 -3.05
C ASN A 121 2.54 2.77 -2.35
N LEU A 122 3.10 3.90 -2.71
CA LEU A 122 4.33 4.39 -2.10
C LEU A 122 4.39 5.92 -2.17
N ALA A 123 5.19 6.53 -1.33
CA ALA A 123 5.25 7.98 -1.27
C ALA A 123 6.62 8.50 -0.85
N SER A 124 6.90 9.73 -1.22
CA SER A 124 7.92 10.58 -0.61
C SER A 124 7.23 11.71 0.18
N SER A 125 8.02 12.63 0.71
CA SER A 125 7.46 13.83 1.37
C SER A 125 6.62 14.71 0.44
N THR A 126 6.75 14.55 -0.89
CA THR A 126 6.12 15.42 -1.87
C THR A 126 5.19 14.70 -2.84
N ARG A 127 5.49 13.46 -3.22
CA ARG A 127 4.75 12.68 -4.22
C ARG A 127 4.15 11.41 -3.63
N GLY A 128 2.88 11.17 -3.94
CA GLY A 128 2.21 9.89 -3.74
C GLY A 128 2.08 9.16 -5.07
N ILE A 129 2.46 7.89 -5.12
CA ILE A 129 2.52 7.06 -6.31
C ILE A 129 1.57 5.87 -6.16
N MET A 130 0.86 5.58 -7.22
CA MET A 130 -0.06 4.45 -7.36
C MET A 130 0.38 3.65 -8.59
N ALA A 131 0.84 2.42 -8.41
CA ALA A 131 1.40 1.61 -9.49
C ALA A 131 0.60 0.35 -9.75
N GLY A 132 0.26 0.09 -11.02
CA GLY A 132 -0.50 -1.07 -11.45
C GLY A 132 -1.93 -1.10 -10.90
N GLY A 133 -2.44 -2.27 -10.60
CA GLY A 133 -3.77 -2.47 -10.03
C GLY A 133 -4.82 -2.98 -11.02
N THR A 134 -6.06 -2.98 -10.57
CA THR A 134 -7.22 -3.47 -11.32
C THR A 134 -8.05 -2.31 -11.86
N VAL A 135 -8.29 -2.31 -13.15
CA VAL A 135 -9.17 -1.40 -13.90
C VAL A 135 -10.40 -2.17 -14.41
N SER A 136 -11.01 -2.97 -13.59
CA SER A 136 -12.06 -3.93 -13.93
C SER A 136 -12.71 -3.78 -15.33
N PRO A 137 -12.75 -4.85 -16.14
CA PRO A 137 -12.42 -6.24 -15.77
C PRO A 137 -10.92 -6.61 -15.91
N THR A 138 -10.07 -5.69 -16.34
CA THR A 138 -8.66 -5.93 -16.62
C THR A 138 -7.73 -5.47 -15.50
N ARG A 139 -6.44 -5.57 -15.73
CA ARG A 139 -5.35 -5.00 -14.92
C ARG A 139 -4.68 -3.89 -15.70
N THR A 140 -3.88 -3.08 -15.03
CA THR A 140 -3.10 -2.03 -15.68
C THR A 140 -1.63 -2.11 -15.28
N ASN A 141 -0.76 -1.60 -16.13
CA ASN A 141 0.65 -1.33 -15.82
C ASN A 141 0.90 0.15 -15.54
N ALA A 142 -0.11 1.01 -15.70
CA ALA A 142 0.04 2.45 -15.52
C ALA A 142 0.50 2.79 -14.09
N ILE A 143 1.38 3.77 -14.01
CA ILE A 143 1.81 4.41 -12.76
C ILE A 143 1.26 5.84 -12.77
N GLN A 144 0.50 6.18 -11.75
CA GLN A 144 -0.04 7.52 -11.56
C GLN A 144 0.58 8.16 -10.32
N PHE A 145 0.64 9.50 -10.27
CA PHE A 145 1.09 10.21 -9.09
C PHE A 145 0.28 11.45 -8.78
N VAL A 146 0.36 11.88 -7.54
CA VAL A 146 -0.12 13.17 -7.05
C VAL A 146 1.02 13.93 -6.35
N THR A 147 0.93 15.25 -6.32
CA THR A 147 1.76 16.08 -5.44
C THR A 147 1.01 16.26 -4.11
N ILE A 148 1.47 15.59 -3.03
CA ILE A 148 0.71 15.49 -1.77
C ILE A 148 0.45 16.85 -1.11
N ASN A 149 1.35 17.81 -1.27
CA ASN A 149 1.25 19.11 -0.63
C ASN A 149 0.23 20.05 -1.31
N THR A 150 -0.13 19.77 -2.55
CA THR A 150 -1.12 20.55 -3.31
C THR A 150 -2.26 19.64 -3.73
N GLN A 151 -3.50 20.05 -3.51
CA GLN A 151 -4.67 19.32 -4.04
C GLN A 151 -4.63 19.31 -5.57
N GLY A 152 -5.21 18.28 -6.16
CA GLY A 152 -5.32 18.12 -7.61
C GLY A 152 -5.41 16.67 -8.04
N ASN A 153 -5.66 16.49 -9.31
CA ASN A 153 -5.84 15.18 -9.93
C ASN A 153 -4.51 14.44 -10.08
N THR A 154 -4.59 13.13 -10.25
CA THR A 154 -3.41 12.34 -10.63
C THR A 154 -2.91 12.72 -12.01
N VAL A 155 -1.61 12.57 -12.16
CA VAL A 155 -0.89 12.77 -13.43
C VAL A 155 -0.19 11.46 -13.77
N ASP A 156 -0.04 11.19 -15.06
CA ASP A 156 0.73 10.05 -15.55
C ASP A 156 2.18 10.15 -15.09
N PHE A 157 2.69 9.05 -14.56
CA PHE A 157 4.09 8.91 -14.14
C PHE A 157 4.90 8.11 -15.17
N GLY A 158 4.30 7.08 -15.76
CA GLY A 158 4.88 6.08 -16.64
C GLY A 158 4.24 4.71 -16.43
N ASP A 159 4.94 3.65 -16.80
CA ASP A 159 4.43 2.29 -16.78
C ASP A 159 5.32 1.32 -16.01
N LEU A 160 4.71 0.28 -15.45
CA LEU A 160 5.41 -0.93 -15.07
C LEU A 160 5.94 -1.61 -16.33
N SER A 161 7.24 -1.77 -16.45
CA SER A 161 7.89 -2.22 -17.68
C SER A 161 8.58 -3.57 -17.57
N VAL A 162 8.73 -4.10 -16.35
CA VAL A 162 9.41 -5.38 -16.12
C VAL A 162 8.39 -6.50 -16.10
N ALA A 163 8.48 -7.40 -17.08
CA ALA A 163 7.66 -8.60 -17.13
C ALA A 163 8.14 -9.60 -16.08
N GLY A 164 7.21 -10.17 -15.33
CA GLY A 164 7.53 -11.25 -14.40
C GLY A 164 8.04 -12.50 -15.13
N SER A 165 8.83 -13.29 -14.43
CA SER A 165 9.49 -14.51 -14.95
C SER A 165 8.53 -15.63 -15.31
N PHE A 166 7.23 -15.50 -15.06
CA PHE A 166 6.23 -16.50 -15.43
C PHE A 166 5.67 -16.28 -16.84
N SER A 167 5.30 -17.35 -17.46
CA SER A 167 5.00 -17.61 -18.87
C SER A 167 4.08 -16.63 -19.62
N SER A 168 3.56 -15.60 -18.97
CA SER A 168 2.67 -14.63 -19.64
C SER A 168 3.38 -13.42 -20.26
N GLY A 169 4.63 -13.13 -19.86
CA GLY A 169 5.31 -11.90 -20.27
C GLY A 169 4.54 -10.63 -19.91
N SER A 170 3.61 -10.72 -18.95
CA SER A 170 2.71 -9.62 -18.59
C SER A 170 3.42 -8.61 -17.69
N THR A 171 3.25 -7.34 -18.02
CA THR A 171 3.59 -6.20 -17.15
C THR A 171 2.40 -5.73 -16.31
N LEU A 172 1.20 -6.30 -16.54
CA LEU A 172 -0.02 -5.98 -15.83
C LEU A 172 0.01 -6.60 -14.44
N LEU A 173 -0.03 -5.78 -13.40
CA LEU A 173 0.24 -6.18 -12.03
C LEU A 173 -0.85 -5.67 -11.07
N HIS A 174 -1.29 -6.52 -10.14
CA HIS A 174 -2.17 -6.13 -9.03
C HIS A 174 -1.80 -6.87 -7.73
N ASN A 175 -2.30 -6.39 -6.60
CA ASN A 175 -1.99 -6.94 -5.28
C ASN A 175 -0.47 -7.00 -4.97
N ALA A 176 0.30 -6.12 -5.57
CA ALA A 176 1.69 -5.88 -5.21
C ALA A 176 1.77 -4.95 -4.00
N ILE A 177 2.86 -5.03 -3.25
CA ILE A 177 3.12 -4.07 -2.19
C ILE A 177 4.08 -2.97 -2.65
N GLY A 178 3.79 -1.73 -2.25
CA GLY A 178 4.66 -0.58 -2.48
C GLY A 178 5.28 -0.10 -1.17
N TYR A 179 6.54 0.27 -1.21
CA TYR A 179 7.25 0.95 -0.14
C TYR A 179 8.40 1.79 -0.71
N SER A 180 8.95 2.70 0.08
CA SER A 180 9.90 3.66 -0.47
C SER A 180 10.80 4.28 0.60
N ASN A 181 11.87 4.91 0.13
CA ASN A 181 12.52 5.98 0.86
C ASN A 181 12.25 7.34 0.17
N SER A 182 12.97 8.39 0.54
CA SER A 182 12.77 9.73 -0.03
C SER A 182 13.03 9.83 -1.53
N THR A 183 13.74 8.88 -2.14
CA THR A 183 14.17 8.96 -3.54
C THR A 183 13.72 7.81 -4.41
N ARG A 184 13.66 6.60 -3.86
CA ARG A 184 13.34 5.38 -4.60
C ARG A 184 12.08 4.72 -4.07
N GLY A 185 11.15 4.40 -4.99
CA GLY A 185 9.98 3.58 -4.74
C GLY A 185 10.20 2.16 -5.22
N ILE A 186 9.77 1.19 -4.45
CA ILE A 186 9.84 -0.24 -4.75
C ILE A 186 8.42 -0.78 -4.92
N ILE A 187 8.21 -1.54 -5.98
CA ILE A 187 7.01 -2.31 -6.26
C ILE A 187 7.39 -3.79 -6.18
N HIS A 188 6.81 -4.52 -5.25
CA HIS A 188 7.29 -5.81 -4.83
C HIS A 188 6.23 -6.90 -5.04
N GLY A 189 6.55 -7.94 -5.80
CA GLY A 189 5.69 -9.10 -6.02
C GLY A 189 4.37 -8.77 -6.70
N GLY A 190 3.29 -9.38 -6.21
CA GLY A 190 1.93 -9.21 -6.74
C GLY A 190 1.46 -10.37 -7.62
N ARG A 191 0.42 -10.14 -8.42
CA ARG A 191 -0.15 -11.13 -9.35
C ARG A 191 -0.32 -10.56 -10.75
N ASP A 192 -0.16 -11.43 -11.75
CA ASP A 192 -0.47 -11.11 -13.14
C ASP A 192 -1.98 -11.26 -13.46
N VAL A 193 -2.35 -11.07 -14.73
CA VAL A 193 -3.73 -11.23 -15.21
C VAL A 193 -4.27 -12.64 -15.04
N ASN A 194 -3.42 -13.65 -15.00
CA ASN A 194 -3.76 -15.06 -14.84
C ASN A 194 -3.75 -15.53 -13.38
N GLN A 195 -3.60 -14.60 -12.44
CA GLN A 195 -3.50 -14.84 -10.99
C GLN A 195 -2.17 -15.55 -10.58
N ASN A 196 -1.17 -15.61 -11.45
CA ASN A 196 0.13 -16.14 -11.07
C ASN A 196 0.86 -15.12 -10.18
N HIS A 197 1.54 -15.61 -9.15
CA HIS A 197 2.39 -14.77 -8.31
C HIS A 197 3.63 -14.32 -9.10
N MET A 198 3.91 -13.02 -9.03
CA MET A 198 5.05 -12.43 -9.73
C MET A 198 6.30 -12.48 -8.86
N GLN A 199 7.41 -12.93 -9.44
CA GLN A 199 8.70 -12.99 -8.74
C GLN A 199 9.48 -11.67 -8.82
N VAL A 200 9.00 -10.71 -9.56
CA VAL A 200 9.72 -9.47 -9.87
C VAL A 200 9.60 -8.43 -8.76
N ILE A 201 10.70 -7.78 -8.48
CA ILE A 201 10.75 -6.51 -7.74
C ILE A 201 11.15 -5.43 -8.74
N GLN A 202 10.37 -4.34 -8.79
CA GLN A 202 10.62 -3.21 -9.66
C GLN A 202 10.87 -1.96 -8.84
N TYR A 203 11.56 -0.98 -9.41
CA TYR A 203 11.75 0.31 -8.75
C TYR A 203 11.53 1.49 -9.70
N ILE A 204 11.24 2.63 -9.09
CA ILE A 204 11.16 3.93 -9.75
C ILE A 204 11.99 4.96 -8.98
N THR A 205 12.42 6.01 -9.66
CA THR A 205 12.95 7.22 -9.02
C THR A 205 11.80 8.19 -8.82
N ILE A 206 11.37 8.44 -7.58
CA ILE A 206 10.12 9.16 -7.28
C ILE A 206 10.11 10.60 -7.84
N ALA A 207 11.26 11.26 -7.87
CA ALA A 207 11.36 12.66 -8.32
C ALA A 207 11.20 12.85 -9.83
N THR A 208 11.42 11.80 -10.63
CA THR A 208 11.39 11.87 -12.11
C THR A 208 10.38 10.88 -12.66
N THR A 209 9.50 11.35 -13.55
CA THR A 209 8.57 10.48 -14.27
C THR A 209 9.33 9.54 -15.22
N GLY A 210 8.77 8.37 -15.45
CA GLY A 210 9.33 7.34 -16.34
C GLY A 210 8.89 5.94 -15.90
N ASN A 211 9.20 4.97 -16.74
CA ASN A 211 8.84 3.58 -16.49
C ASN A 211 9.66 2.98 -15.34
N SER A 212 9.11 1.95 -14.71
CA SER A 212 9.83 1.18 -13.70
C SER A 212 11.04 0.45 -14.32
N LEU A 213 11.99 0.14 -13.47
CA LEU A 213 13.20 -0.62 -13.82
C LEU A 213 13.27 -1.87 -12.95
N ASP A 214 13.98 -2.87 -13.45
CA ASP A 214 14.22 -4.11 -12.72
C ASP A 214 15.10 -3.84 -11.49
N PHE A 215 14.65 -4.35 -10.33
CA PHE A 215 15.39 -4.27 -9.07
C PHE A 215 16.03 -5.61 -8.71
N GLY A 216 15.32 -6.71 -8.97
CA GLY A 216 15.65 -8.08 -8.62
C GLY A 216 14.38 -8.92 -8.40
N ASP A 217 14.53 -10.05 -7.72
CA ASP A 217 13.44 -11.00 -7.49
C ASP A 217 13.08 -11.14 -6.00
N VAL A 218 11.82 -11.50 -5.75
CA VAL A 218 11.35 -11.87 -4.41
C VAL A 218 12.01 -13.18 -3.96
N ALA A 219 12.21 -13.34 -2.66
CA ALA A 219 12.73 -14.59 -2.10
C ALA A 219 11.62 -15.67 -2.03
N ALA A 220 10.38 -15.26 -1.77
CA ALA A 220 9.21 -16.12 -1.71
C ALA A 220 8.08 -15.56 -2.59
N ASN A 221 7.55 -16.39 -3.49
CA ASN A 221 6.43 -16.01 -4.34
C ASN A 221 5.19 -15.74 -3.51
N ALA A 222 4.86 -14.48 -3.30
CA ALA A 222 3.67 -14.09 -2.58
C ALA A 222 3.03 -12.83 -3.16
N SER A 223 1.77 -12.64 -2.82
CA SER A 223 1.01 -11.43 -3.11
C SER A 223 0.18 -11.08 -1.90
N GLN A 224 -0.48 -9.94 -1.91
CA GLN A 224 -1.30 -9.52 -0.78
C GLN A 224 -0.48 -9.45 0.51
N GLN A 225 0.74 -9.02 0.41
CA GLN A 225 1.70 -8.88 1.49
C GLN A 225 1.52 -7.53 2.18
N MET A 226 1.99 -7.44 3.41
CA MET A 226 2.17 -6.17 4.09
C MET A 226 3.63 -5.74 3.98
N GLY A 227 3.89 -4.45 3.98
CA GLY A 227 5.25 -3.94 3.89
C GLY A 227 5.43 -2.58 4.51
N GLY A 228 6.62 -2.37 5.00
CA GLY A 228 7.05 -1.09 5.55
C GLY A 228 8.52 -0.85 5.24
N SER A 229 8.96 0.38 5.42
CA SER A 229 10.34 0.74 5.12
C SER A 229 10.93 1.72 6.10
N SER A 230 12.23 1.64 6.24
CA SER A 230 13.10 2.68 6.76
C SER A 230 13.77 3.42 5.58
N PRO A 231 14.55 4.47 5.81
CA PRO A 231 15.30 5.13 4.72
C PRO A 231 16.22 4.21 3.92
N THR A 232 16.62 3.07 4.49
CA THR A 232 17.61 2.17 3.87
C THR A 232 17.06 0.80 3.50
N ARG A 233 16.05 0.31 4.21
CA ARG A 233 15.57 -1.07 4.11
C ARG A 233 14.05 -1.12 3.98
N GLY A 234 13.55 -1.90 3.03
CA GLY A 234 12.15 -2.33 2.95
C GLY A 234 12.01 -3.74 3.50
N VAL A 235 11.00 -3.98 4.32
CA VAL A 235 10.63 -5.30 4.84
C VAL A 235 9.22 -5.61 4.39
N VAL A 236 9.03 -6.81 3.89
CA VAL A 236 7.74 -7.34 3.43
C VAL A 236 7.44 -8.62 4.19
N ALA A 237 6.21 -8.80 4.56
CA ALA A 237 5.82 -9.90 5.44
C ALA A 237 4.49 -10.53 5.04
N ALA A 238 4.32 -11.81 5.38
CA ALA A 238 3.09 -12.59 5.21
C ALA A 238 2.61 -12.64 3.75
N GLY A 239 1.31 -12.76 3.51
CA GLY A 239 0.71 -12.83 2.17
C GLY A 239 0.28 -14.23 1.78
N ALA A 240 -0.12 -14.39 0.51
CA ALA A 240 -0.58 -15.66 -0.06
C ALA A 240 0.38 -16.19 -1.13
N SER A 241 0.72 -17.51 -1.05
CA SER A 241 1.56 -18.20 -2.02
C SER A 241 1.42 -19.74 -1.94
N PRO A 242 0.62 -20.40 -2.65
CA PRO A 242 -0.79 -20.23 -3.00
C PRO A 242 -1.73 -20.19 -1.79
N SER A 243 -1.22 -20.45 -0.58
CA SER A 243 -1.90 -20.33 0.70
C SER A 243 -1.17 -19.28 1.55
N ALA A 244 -1.81 -18.81 2.63
CA ALA A 244 -1.20 -17.86 3.55
C ALA A 244 0.19 -18.32 4.03
N THR A 245 1.14 -17.39 4.07
CA THR A 245 2.53 -17.61 4.49
C THR A 245 2.88 -16.70 5.67
N ASN A 246 3.85 -17.11 6.47
CA ASN A 246 4.42 -16.30 7.54
C ASN A 246 5.81 -15.73 7.19
N ALA A 247 6.32 -16.02 6.01
CA ALA A 247 7.65 -15.58 5.60
C ALA A 247 7.76 -14.05 5.58
N MET A 248 8.91 -13.56 6.02
CA MET A 248 9.31 -12.16 5.90
C MET A 248 10.57 -12.08 5.07
N GLU A 249 10.64 -11.08 4.21
CA GLU A 249 11.82 -10.81 3.40
C GLU A 249 12.16 -9.32 3.37
N PHE A 250 13.37 -8.98 3.02
CA PHE A 250 13.80 -7.60 2.95
C PHE A 250 14.68 -7.30 1.74
N VAL A 251 14.72 -6.03 1.36
CA VAL A 251 15.67 -5.47 0.40
C VAL A 251 16.37 -4.25 0.97
N ASN A 252 17.58 -3.97 0.53
CA ASN A 252 18.23 -2.68 0.72
C ASN A 252 17.81 -1.75 -0.40
N ILE A 253 16.97 -0.74 -0.12
CA ILE A 253 16.27 0.08 -1.13
C ILE A 253 17.23 0.70 -2.17
N MET A 254 18.43 1.07 -1.77
CA MET A 254 19.40 1.75 -2.65
C MET A 254 20.35 0.82 -3.39
N SER A 255 20.31 -0.49 -3.12
CA SER A 255 21.16 -1.51 -3.79
C SER A 255 20.29 -2.47 -4.55
N LEU A 256 20.51 -2.63 -5.87
CA LEU A 256 19.82 -3.63 -6.68
C LEU A 256 20.19 -5.04 -6.21
N GLY A 257 19.26 -5.96 -6.34
CA GLY A 257 19.43 -7.37 -6.03
C GLY A 257 18.16 -8.00 -5.46
N ASN A 258 18.20 -9.31 -5.33
CA ASN A 258 17.06 -10.10 -4.86
C ASN A 258 16.77 -9.84 -3.38
N ALA A 259 15.53 -10.04 -3.00
CA ALA A 259 15.12 -10.03 -1.60
C ALA A 259 15.86 -11.14 -0.84
N THR A 260 16.06 -10.90 0.44
CA THR A 260 16.73 -11.82 1.35
C THR A 260 15.76 -12.17 2.48
N ASP A 261 15.78 -13.42 2.92
CA ASP A 261 15.01 -13.86 4.08
C ASP A 261 15.31 -13.00 5.31
N PHE A 262 14.23 -12.55 5.98
CA PHE A 262 14.29 -11.77 7.20
C PHE A 262 13.92 -12.60 8.43
N GLY A 263 13.12 -13.66 8.23
CA GLY A 263 12.55 -14.51 9.27
C GLY A 263 11.06 -14.74 9.06
N ASP A 264 10.34 -15.03 10.14
CA ASP A 264 8.93 -15.39 10.08
C ASP A 264 8.06 -14.56 11.01
N CYS A 265 6.84 -14.27 10.57
CA CYS A 265 5.77 -13.80 11.45
C CYS A 265 5.32 -14.93 12.40
N THR A 266 4.77 -14.55 13.53
CA THR A 266 4.23 -15.52 14.51
C THR A 266 2.98 -16.25 14.01
N ALA A 267 2.28 -15.68 13.07
CA ALA A 267 1.11 -16.27 12.43
C ALA A 267 1.18 -16.12 10.90
N ARG A 268 0.49 -17.00 10.21
CA ARG A 268 0.24 -16.86 8.78
C ARG A 268 -0.95 -15.95 8.58
N ASP A 269 -0.81 -14.94 7.76
CA ASP A 269 -1.90 -14.01 7.46
C ASP A 269 -1.82 -13.50 6.02
N GLU A 270 -2.95 -13.04 5.53
CA GLU A 270 -3.07 -12.39 4.23
C GLU A 270 -3.60 -10.98 4.45
N VAL A 271 -3.05 -10.02 3.72
CA VAL A 271 -3.64 -8.71 3.49
C VAL A 271 -3.87 -7.87 4.74
N LEU A 272 -2.80 -7.53 5.39
CA LEU A 272 -2.79 -6.55 6.46
C LEU A 272 -2.19 -5.23 5.94
N GLY A 273 -2.73 -4.11 6.38
CA GLY A 273 -2.11 -2.81 6.16
C GLY A 273 -0.94 -2.62 7.13
N ALA A 274 0.21 -2.24 6.61
CA ALA A 274 1.35 -1.87 7.44
C ALA A 274 1.70 -0.39 7.24
N CYS A 275 2.25 0.22 8.27
CA CYS A 275 2.81 1.56 8.21
C CYS A 275 4.14 1.60 8.97
N SER A 276 4.97 2.58 8.66
CA SER A 276 6.20 2.84 9.39
C SER A 276 6.38 4.34 9.61
N ASN A 277 7.13 4.70 10.63
CA ASN A 277 7.49 6.09 10.89
C ASN A 277 8.65 6.59 10.01
N GLY A 278 9.25 5.70 9.23
CA GLY A 278 10.44 5.96 8.43
C GLY A 278 10.23 5.90 6.92
N HIS A 279 8.97 5.80 6.46
CA HIS A 279 8.70 5.80 5.01
C HIS A 279 9.14 7.10 4.34
N GLY A 280 9.30 7.09 3.03
CA GLY A 280 9.87 8.13 2.17
C GLY A 280 9.62 9.61 2.50
N GLY A 281 8.84 9.89 3.52
CA GLY A 281 8.59 11.22 4.04
C GLY A 281 9.65 11.79 4.99
N LEU A 282 10.75 11.08 5.22
CA LEU A 282 11.83 11.52 6.12
C LEU A 282 12.95 12.24 5.37
#